data_731cb8cd0743aedce90f9359afc61873
#
_entry.id   731cb8cd0743aedce90f9359afc61873
#
_cell.length_a   1.000
_cell.length_b   1.000
_cell.length_c   1.000
_cell.angle_alpha   90.00
_cell.angle_beta   90.00
_cell.angle_gamma   90.00
#
_symmetry.space_group_name_H-M   'P 1'
#
loop_
_entity.id
_entity.type
_entity.pdbx_description
1 polymer ?
#
loop_
_entity_poly.entity_id
_entity_poly.type
_entity_poly.pdbx_seq_one_letter_code
_entity_poly.pdbx_strand_id
1 'polypeptide(L)'
;RQFSLPLIERRAGLVPFMFTDSMKLLCARLSGSSLEVEVRCNGQVFIEQLLFTHRGISGPAILQISNYWRAGDEIRINLSPATDVSEWLLQARQEKIKIRLKTLLRQKLAKSLVNELEALWWPRFAHTPIVEISATRLRTIGQQINDWRLKPSATEGYRTAEVTLGGVDTDAISSRTMEVKAQAGLYFVGEVLDVSGHLGGFNFQWAWSSGYVAGQVA
;
A
#
# COMPACT_ATOMS: atom_id res chain seq x y z
N ARG A 1 26.43 16.29 8.33
CA ARG A 1 27.43 16.43 9.42
C ARG A 1 28.39 17.58 9.15
N GLN A 2 28.90 17.77 7.93
CA GLN A 2 29.87 18.82 7.59
C GLN A 2 29.38 20.23 7.97
N PHE A 3 28.07 20.49 7.81
CA PHE A 3 27.45 21.79 8.10
C PHE A 3 26.65 21.81 9.42
N SER A 4 26.75 20.76 10.25
CA SER A 4 26.02 20.62 11.53
C SER A 4 24.49 20.76 11.40
N LEU A 5 23.92 20.44 10.23
CA LEU A 5 22.50 20.53 10.00
C LEU A 5 21.77 19.32 10.62
N PRO A 6 20.58 19.53 11.19
CA PRO A 6 19.72 18.44 11.64
C PRO A 6 19.29 17.57 10.44
N LEU A 7 19.31 16.27 10.63
CA LEU A 7 18.92 15.29 9.64
C LEU A 7 17.79 14.44 10.19
N ILE A 8 16.70 14.35 9.45
CA ILE A 8 15.64 13.38 9.67
C ILE A 8 16.10 12.02 9.14
N GLU A 9 15.80 10.95 9.88
CA GLU A 9 16.21 9.59 9.53
C GLU A 9 15.75 9.21 8.13
N ARG A 10 16.70 8.78 7.30
CA ARG A 10 16.43 8.41 5.91
C ARG A 10 15.93 6.96 5.82
N ARG A 11 14.91 6.76 5.02
CA ARG A 11 14.38 5.43 4.67
C ARG A 11 13.81 5.41 3.26
N ALA A 12 13.74 4.21 2.68
CA ALA A 12 13.09 4.00 1.39
C ALA A 12 11.61 4.38 1.47
N GLY A 13 11.12 5.12 0.49
CA GLY A 13 9.72 5.48 0.32
C GLY A 13 9.22 5.15 -1.08
N LEU A 14 7.89 5.12 -1.27
CA LEU A 14 7.24 4.64 -2.50
C LEU A 14 7.87 3.31 -2.93
N VAL A 15 7.80 2.31 -2.06
CA VAL A 15 8.56 1.08 -2.15
C VAL A 15 7.66 -0.14 -1.91
N PRO A 16 7.83 -1.26 -2.66
CA PRO A 16 7.06 -2.49 -2.47
C PRO A 16 7.28 -3.13 -1.11
N PHE A 17 6.25 -3.83 -0.61
CA PHE A 17 6.35 -4.68 0.57
C PHE A 17 6.75 -6.10 0.22
N MET A 18 7.56 -6.70 1.10
CA MET A 18 7.93 -8.11 1.06
C MET A 18 7.23 -8.91 2.15
N PHE A 19 6.99 -10.17 1.85
CA PHE A 19 6.52 -11.17 2.81
C PHE A 19 7.47 -12.35 2.89
N THR A 20 7.30 -13.16 3.92
CA THR A 20 7.97 -14.46 4.11
C THR A 20 6.96 -15.61 4.04
N ASP A 21 7.43 -16.82 4.09
CA ASP A 21 6.66 -18.06 4.27
C ASP A 21 5.45 -18.20 3.33
N SER A 22 4.34 -18.61 3.87
CA SER A 22 3.10 -18.88 3.11
C SER A 22 2.57 -17.67 2.36
N MET A 23 2.72 -16.46 2.91
CA MET A 23 2.25 -15.25 2.26
C MET A 23 3.09 -14.91 1.03
N LYS A 24 4.42 -15.09 1.08
CA LYS A 24 5.30 -14.96 -0.08
C LYS A 24 4.92 -15.94 -1.19
N LEU A 25 4.63 -17.21 -0.83
CA LEU A 25 4.21 -18.22 -1.79
C LEU A 25 2.88 -17.87 -2.45
N LEU A 26 1.92 -17.33 -1.68
CA LEU A 26 0.65 -16.84 -2.21
C LEU A 26 0.88 -15.71 -3.21
N CYS A 27 1.66 -14.70 -2.84
CA CYS A 27 1.99 -13.58 -3.72
C CYS A 27 2.69 -14.05 -5.01
N ALA A 28 3.61 -15.02 -4.91
CA ALA A 28 4.30 -15.58 -6.09
C ALA A 28 3.33 -16.27 -7.06
N ARG A 29 2.31 -17.01 -6.55
CA ARG A 29 1.28 -17.63 -7.41
C ARG A 29 0.35 -16.62 -8.06
N LEU A 30 0.16 -15.44 -7.45
CA LEU A 30 -0.63 -14.33 -7.96
C LEU A 30 0.21 -13.31 -8.75
N SER A 31 1.50 -13.51 -8.88
CA SER A 31 2.42 -12.55 -9.51
C SER A 31 1.94 -12.10 -10.88
N GLY A 32 1.92 -10.79 -11.11
CA GLY A 32 1.37 -10.15 -12.30
C GLY A 32 -0.14 -9.84 -12.22
N SER A 33 -0.86 -10.34 -11.22
CA SER A 33 -2.26 -9.96 -11.01
C SER A 33 -2.35 -8.62 -10.31
N SER A 34 -3.27 -7.77 -10.77
CA SER A 34 -3.59 -6.48 -10.14
C SER A 34 -5.08 -6.35 -9.88
N LEU A 35 -5.43 -5.53 -8.90
CA LEU A 35 -6.82 -5.15 -8.62
C LEU A 35 -6.84 -3.82 -7.85
N GLU A 36 -7.95 -3.08 -8.01
CA GLU A 36 -8.22 -1.92 -7.17
C GLU A 36 -8.54 -2.36 -5.74
N VAL A 37 -7.88 -1.74 -4.79
CA VAL A 37 -8.06 -1.98 -3.35
C VAL A 37 -8.14 -0.67 -2.59
N GLU A 38 -8.68 -0.73 -1.39
CA GLU A 38 -8.42 0.28 -0.39
C GLU A 38 -7.38 -0.26 0.60
N VAL A 39 -6.27 0.44 0.79
CA VAL A 39 -5.24 0.07 1.78
C VAL A 39 -5.14 1.11 2.87
N ARG A 40 -5.00 0.66 4.12
CA ARG A 40 -4.91 1.51 5.32
C ARG A 40 -3.69 1.16 6.15
N CYS A 41 -3.01 2.20 6.66
CA CYS A 41 -1.92 2.09 7.63
C CYS A 41 -1.75 3.43 8.37
N ASN A 42 -1.61 3.41 9.69
CA ASN A 42 -1.30 4.58 10.50
C ASN A 42 -2.17 5.82 10.19
N GLY A 43 -3.48 5.61 10.05
CA GLY A 43 -4.45 6.68 9.78
C GLY A 43 -4.51 7.15 8.33
N GLN A 44 -3.67 6.65 7.45
CA GLN A 44 -3.69 6.95 6.01
C GLN A 44 -4.47 5.90 5.23
N VAL A 45 -5.09 6.34 4.14
CA VAL A 45 -5.93 5.52 3.26
C VAL A 45 -5.63 5.85 1.81
N PHE A 46 -5.41 4.81 0.99
CA PHE A 46 -5.29 4.95 -0.46
C PHE A 46 -6.20 3.96 -1.17
N ILE A 47 -6.92 4.44 -2.19
CA ILE A 47 -7.77 3.61 -3.07
C ILE A 47 -7.17 3.65 -4.45
N GLU A 48 -6.47 2.59 -4.83
CA GLU A 48 -5.68 2.48 -6.05
C GLU A 48 -5.38 1.02 -6.38
N GLN A 49 -4.65 0.79 -7.46
CA GLN A 49 -4.22 -0.54 -7.86
C GLN A 49 -3.17 -1.13 -6.90
N LEU A 50 -3.41 -2.35 -6.45
CA LEU A 50 -2.43 -3.25 -5.85
C LEU A 50 -1.92 -4.22 -6.93
N LEU A 51 -0.64 -4.51 -6.94
CA LEU A 51 0.00 -5.51 -7.80
C LEU A 51 0.66 -6.60 -6.94
N PHE A 52 0.33 -7.86 -7.20
CA PHE A 52 1.07 -8.99 -6.62
C PHE A 52 2.38 -9.22 -7.39
N THR A 53 3.48 -9.43 -6.66
CA THR A 53 4.80 -9.75 -7.19
C THR A 53 5.31 -11.07 -6.61
N HIS A 54 6.37 -11.61 -7.16
CA HIS A 54 6.99 -12.83 -6.64
C HIS A 54 7.61 -12.68 -5.23
N ARG A 55 7.71 -11.47 -4.71
CA ARG A 55 8.26 -11.18 -3.37
C ARG A 55 7.21 -10.71 -2.38
N GLY A 56 6.08 -10.19 -2.87
CA GLY A 56 5.05 -9.60 -2.04
C GLY A 56 4.06 -8.77 -2.84
N ILE A 57 3.86 -7.54 -2.45
CA ILE A 57 2.89 -6.62 -3.07
C ILE A 57 3.51 -5.27 -3.41
N SER A 58 3.02 -4.69 -4.49
CA SER A 58 3.43 -3.41 -5.07
C SER A 58 2.19 -2.71 -5.66
N GLY A 59 2.39 -1.78 -6.56
CA GLY A 59 1.35 -0.99 -7.20
C GLY A 59 1.08 0.32 -6.46
N PRO A 60 0.38 1.26 -7.09
CA PRO A 60 0.20 2.63 -6.56
C PRO A 60 -0.31 2.70 -5.12
N ALA A 61 -1.30 1.88 -4.76
CA ALA A 61 -1.82 1.83 -3.40
C ALA A 61 -0.74 1.46 -2.37
N ILE A 62 0.10 0.48 -2.72
CA ILE A 62 1.13 -0.05 -1.83
C ILE A 62 2.34 0.87 -1.76
N LEU A 63 2.76 1.44 -2.89
CA LEU A 63 3.88 2.37 -2.91
C LEU A 63 3.57 3.60 -2.04
N GLN A 64 2.39 4.18 -2.17
CA GLN A 64 1.98 5.34 -1.38
C GLN A 64 1.85 5.02 0.11
N ILE A 65 1.19 3.92 0.47
CA ILE A 65 1.02 3.57 1.89
C ILE A 65 2.35 3.22 2.58
N SER A 66 3.37 2.77 1.82
CA SER A 66 4.69 2.45 2.36
C SER A 66 5.38 3.65 3.02
N ASN A 67 5.05 4.88 2.60
CA ASN A 67 5.56 6.11 3.20
C ASN A 67 5.13 6.26 4.67
N TYR A 68 4.03 5.66 5.06
CA TYR A 68 3.43 5.75 6.39
C TYR A 68 3.65 4.51 7.26
N TRP A 69 4.07 3.40 6.65
CA TRP A 69 4.37 2.15 7.35
C TRP A 69 5.72 2.21 8.07
N ARG A 70 5.80 1.58 9.23
CA ARG A 70 7.02 1.32 10.00
C ARG A 70 7.21 -0.18 10.19
N ALA A 71 8.45 -0.62 10.38
CA ALA A 71 8.74 -2.04 10.62
C ALA A 71 7.93 -2.56 11.82
N GLY A 72 7.13 -3.59 11.57
CA GLY A 72 6.24 -4.17 12.58
C GLY A 72 4.79 -3.73 12.49
N ASP A 73 4.46 -2.69 11.73
CA ASP A 73 3.07 -2.26 11.54
C ASP A 73 2.28 -3.25 10.68
N GLU A 74 0.98 -3.31 10.94
CA GLU A 74 0.00 -4.01 10.13
C GLU A 74 -0.55 -3.08 9.06
N ILE A 75 -0.76 -3.60 7.85
CA ILE A 75 -1.57 -2.97 6.82
C ILE A 75 -2.91 -3.69 6.70
N ARG A 76 -3.97 -2.96 6.39
CA ARG A 76 -5.32 -3.49 6.20
C ARG A 76 -5.74 -3.23 4.76
N ILE A 77 -6.18 -4.28 4.08
CA ILE A 77 -6.53 -4.23 2.66
C ILE A 77 -7.98 -4.65 2.46
N ASN A 78 -8.78 -3.75 1.91
CA ASN A 78 -10.09 -4.08 1.39
C ASN A 78 -9.96 -4.47 -0.08
N LEU A 79 -10.18 -5.74 -0.39
CA LEU A 79 -10.07 -6.31 -1.75
C LEU A 79 -11.26 -5.99 -2.65
N SER A 80 -12.32 -5.37 -2.12
CA SER A 80 -13.52 -5.01 -2.86
C SER A 80 -14.12 -3.70 -2.30
N PRO A 81 -13.46 -2.54 -2.52
CA PRO A 81 -13.85 -1.27 -1.89
C PRO A 81 -15.29 -0.85 -2.16
N ALA A 82 -15.80 -1.14 -3.35
CA ALA A 82 -17.15 -0.78 -3.79
C ALA A 82 -18.25 -1.70 -3.23
N THR A 83 -17.92 -2.76 -2.45
CA THR A 83 -18.92 -3.76 -2.01
C THR A 83 -18.67 -4.15 -0.56
N ASP A 84 -19.72 -4.07 0.26
CA ASP A 84 -19.77 -4.84 1.50
C ASP A 84 -19.99 -6.32 1.15
N VAL A 85 -18.89 -7.08 1.15
CA VAL A 85 -18.92 -8.49 0.76
C VAL A 85 -19.71 -9.31 1.77
N SER A 86 -19.73 -8.94 3.07
CA SER A 86 -20.52 -9.63 4.08
C SER A 86 -22.01 -9.55 3.76
N GLU A 87 -22.52 -8.36 3.51
CA GLU A 87 -23.93 -8.15 3.21
C GLU A 87 -24.31 -8.79 1.86
N TRP A 88 -23.47 -8.66 0.84
CA TRP A 88 -23.68 -9.29 -0.45
C TRP A 88 -23.77 -10.83 -0.39
N LEU A 89 -22.90 -11.48 0.40
CA LEU A 89 -22.96 -12.93 0.61
C LEU A 89 -24.20 -13.36 1.40
N LEU A 90 -24.61 -12.58 2.39
CA LEU A 90 -25.82 -12.84 3.17
C LEU A 90 -27.07 -12.69 2.32
N GLN A 91 -27.14 -11.68 1.47
CA GLN A 91 -28.22 -11.50 0.51
C GLN A 91 -28.32 -12.70 -0.45
N ALA A 92 -27.21 -13.11 -1.06
CA ALA A 92 -27.19 -14.28 -1.96
C ALA A 92 -27.68 -15.57 -1.27
N ARG A 93 -27.38 -15.73 0.03
CA ARG A 93 -27.91 -16.84 0.83
C ARG A 93 -29.42 -16.72 1.05
N GLN A 94 -29.94 -15.53 1.37
CA GLN A 94 -31.37 -15.28 1.55
C GLN A 94 -32.17 -15.54 0.27
N GLU A 95 -31.61 -15.16 -0.89
CA GLU A 95 -32.18 -15.41 -2.22
C GLU A 95 -32.10 -16.89 -2.65
N LYS A 96 -31.58 -17.77 -1.78
CA LYS A 96 -31.42 -19.21 -1.98
C LYS A 96 -30.61 -19.57 -3.23
N ILE A 97 -29.61 -18.77 -3.55
CA ILE A 97 -28.70 -19.00 -4.69
C ILE A 97 -27.90 -20.29 -4.46
N LYS A 98 -28.08 -21.28 -5.34
CA LYS A 98 -27.46 -22.62 -5.23
C LYS A 98 -26.12 -22.73 -5.96
N ILE A 99 -25.29 -21.70 -5.93
CA ILE A 99 -23.94 -21.75 -6.49
C ILE A 99 -22.89 -21.84 -5.37
N ARG A 100 -21.67 -22.25 -5.74
CA ARG A 100 -20.55 -22.29 -4.80
C ARG A 100 -20.05 -20.88 -4.49
N LEU A 101 -19.53 -20.68 -3.28
CA LEU A 101 -19.01 -19.39 -2.85
C LEU A 101 -17.99 -18.81 -3.83
N LYS A 102 -17.03 -19.63 -4.31
CA LYS A 102 -16.04 -19.19 -5.30
C LYS A 102 -16.66 -18.73 -6.63
N THR A 103 -17.77 -19.34 -7.05
CA THR A 103 -18.46 -18.94 -8.30
C THR A 103 -19.08 -17.57 -8.14
N LEU A 104 -19.65 -17.28 -6.98
CA LEU A 104 -20.19 -15.96 -6.68
C LEU A 104 -19.08 -14.91 -6.59
N LEU A 105 -18.01 -15.15 -5.80
CA LEU A 105 -16.92 -14.22 -5.64
C LEU A 105 -16.18 -13.86 -6.93
N ARG A 106 -16.12 -14.78 -7.90
CA ARG A 106 -15.56 -14.53 -9.24
C ARG A 106 -16.32 -13.52 -10.08
N GLN A 107 -17.49 -13.09 -9.65
CA GLN A 107 -18.20 -11.98 -10.28
C GLN A 107 -17.56 -10.62 -9.97
N LYS A 108 -16.76 -10.55 -8.90
CA LYS A 108 -16.13 -9.30 -8.42
C LYS A 108 -14.61 -9.38 -8.33
N LEU A 109 -14.05 -10.57 -8.14
CA LEU A 109 -12.61 -10.79 -7.94
C LEU A 109 -12.06 -11.74 -9.02
N ALA A 110 -10.81 -11.56 -9.40
CA ALA A 110 -10.12 -12.40 -10.36
C ALA A 110 -10.12 -13.88 -9.92
N LYS A 111 -10.27 -14.80 -10.88
CA LYS A 111 -10.34 -16.25 -10.64
C LYS A 111 -9.12 -16.78 -9.86
N SER A 112 -7.91 -16.32 -10.20
CA SER A 112 -6.67 -16.70 -9.51
C SER A 112 -6.71 -16.29 -8.04
N LEU A 113 -7.09 -15.05 -7.74
CA LEU A 113 -7.20 -14.55 -6.38
C LEU A 113 -8.24 -15.34 -5.57
N VAL A 114 -9.44 -15.56 -6.12
CA VAL A 114 -10.49 -16.33 -5.42
C VAL A 114 -10.03 -17.75 -5.10
N ASN A 115 -9.23 -18.39 -5.96
CA ASN A 115 -8.69 -19.73 -5.67
C ASN A 115 -7.73 -19.72 -4.47
N GLU A 116 -6.85 -18.72 -4.39
CA GLU A 116 -5.93 -18.57 -3.25
C GLU A 116 -6.69 -18.26 -1.95
N LEU A 117 -7.69 -17.38 -2.02
CA LEU A 117 -8.52 -17.04 -0.87
C LEU A 117 -9.37 -18.25 -0.40
N GLU A 118 -9.86 -19.08 -1.33
CA GLU A 118 -10.55 -20.34 -0.99
C GLU A 118 -9.64 -21.25 -0.18
N ALA A 119 -8.43 -21.46 -0.63
CA ALA A 119 -7.46 -22.30 0.06
C ALA A 119 -7.09 -21.72 1.45
N LEU A 120 -7.00 -20.41 1.57
CA LEU A 120 -6.58 -19.72 2.79
C LEU A 120 -7.71 -19.65 3.84
N TRP A 121 -8.94 -19.31 3.44
CA TRP A 121 -10.00 -18.92 4.39
C TRP A 121 -11.17 -19.87 4.49
N TRP A 122 -11.51 -20.62 3.42
CA TRP A 122 -12.68 -21.50 3.42
C TRP A 122 -12.49 -22.85 2.72
N PRO A 123 -11.36 -23.55 2.88
CA PRO A 123 -11.10 -24.80 2.15
C PRO A 123 -12.17 -25.87 2.43
N ARG A 124 -12.76 -25.86 3.64
CA ARG A 124 -13.83 -26.81 4.02
C ARG A 124 -15.14 -26.57 3.28
N PHE A 125 -15.34 -25.41 2.69
CA PHE A 125 -16.56 -25.03 1.97
C PHE A 125 -16.34 -24.93 0.46
N ALA A 126 -15.23 -25.42 -0.07
CA ALA A 126 -14.89 -25.33 -1.49
C ALA A 126 -15.95 -25.91 -2.44
N HIS A 127 -16.66 -26.94 -1.98
CA HIS A 127 -17.70 -27.63 -2.74
C HIS A 127 -19.12 -27.35 -2.24
N THR A 128 -19.27 -26.61 -1.17
CA THR A 128 -20.56 -26.33 -0.51
C THR A 128 -21.31 -25.20 -1.22
N PRO A 129 -22.58 -25.35 -1.57
CA PRO A 129 -23.42 -24.25 -2.04
C PRO A 129 -23.54 -23.16 -0.97
N ILE A 130 -23.61 -21.88 -1.40
CA ILE A 130 -23.65 -20.75 -0.46
C ILE A 130 -24.85 -20.82 0.52
N VAL A 131 -25.97 -21.36 0.07
CA VAL A 131 -27.19 -21.52 0.87
C VAL A 131 -26.98 -22.44 2.09
N GLU A 132 -26.07 -23.39 2.01
CA GLU A 132 -25.75 -24.36 3.08
C GLU A 132 -24.67 -23.83 4.05
N ILE A 133 -23.99 -22.75 3.71
CA ILE A 133 -22.99 -22.13 4.58
C ILE A 133 -23.73 -21.23 5.59
N SER A 134 -23.36 -21.34 6.87
CA SER A 134 -24.01 -20.53 7.92
C SER A 134 -23.79 -19.02 7.71
N ALA A 135 -24.78 -18.21 8.07
CA ALA A 135 -24.72 -16.75 7.98
C ALA A 135 -23.49 -16.16 8.70
N THR A 136 -23.18 -16.70 9.88
CA THR A 136 -22.00 -16.28 10.65
C THR A 136 -20.71 -16.52 9.87
N ARG A 137 -20.59 -17.68 9.22
CA ARG A 137 -19.38 -18.00 8.42
C ARG A 137 -19.26 -17.12 7.19
N LEU A 138 -20.36 -16.87 6.49
CA LEU A 138 -20.38 -15.97 5.34
C LEU A 138 -19.98 -14.55 5.74
N ARG A 139 -20.49 -14.06 6.88
CA ARG A 139 -20.09 -12.75 7.41
C ARG A 139 -18.58 -12.69 7.71
N THR A 140 -18.05 -13.71 8.36
CA THR A 140 -16.59 -13.78 8.62
C THR A 140 -15.77 -13.74 7.32
N ILE A 141 -16.16 -14.50 6.30
CA ILE A 141 -15.47 -14.52 5.00
C ILE A 141 -15.55 -13.14 4.32
N GLY A 142 -16.74 -12.53 4.33
CA GLY A 142 -16.90 -11.18 3.78
C GLY A 142 -16.02 -10.15 4.50
N GLN A 143 -15.99 -10.19 5.82
CA GLN A 143 -15.12 -9.33 6.63
C GLN A 143 -13.64 -9.54 6.31
N GLN A 144 -13.18 -10.77 6.12
CA GLN A 144 -11.81 -11.07 5.73
C GLN A 144 -11.45 -10.49 4.34
N ILE A 145 -12.40 -10.45 3.41
CA ILE A 145 -12.21 -9.84 2.08
C ILE A 145 -12.18 -8.31 2.17
N ASN A 146 -13.04 -7.71 2.99
CA ASN A 146 -13.08 -6.26 3.17
C ASN A 146 -12.06 -5.73 4.18
N ASP A 147 -11.38 -6.58 4.94
CA ASP A 147 -10.39 -6.19 5.96
C ASP A 147 -9.28 -7.25 6.07
N TRP A 148 -8.57 -7.50 4.99
CA TRP A 148 -7.44 -8.43 5.01
C TRP A 148 -6.24 -7.78 5.70
N ARG A 149 -5.90 -8.32 6.86
CA ARG A 149 -4.81 -7.83 7.70
C ARG A 149 -3.53 -8.54 7.37
N LEU A 150 -2.51 -7.78 7.01
CA LEU A 150 -1.21 -8.28 6.63
C LEU A 150 -0.11 -7.54 7.40
N LYS A 151 0.91 -8.27 7.78
CA LYS A 151 2.11 -7.71 8.41
C LYS A 151 3.30 -7.93 7.48
N PRO A 152 3.70 -6.90 6.69
CA PRO A 152 4.88 -7.00 5.85
C PRO A 152 6.13 -7.32 6.68
N SER A 153 6.99 -8.20 6.15
CA SER A 153 8.25 -8.53 6.82
C SER A 153 9.28 -7.42 6.67
N ALA A 154 9.26 -6.73 5.52
CA ALA A 154 10.11 -5.60 5.20
C ALA A 154 9.60 -4.88 3.94
N THR A 155 10.25 -3.79 3.55
CA THR A 155 10.17 -3.24 2.20
C THR A 155 11.30 -3.81 1.33
N GLU A 156 11.23 -3.64 0.00
CA GLU A 156 12.35 -4.01 -0.89
C GLU A 156 13.57 -3.06 -0.77
N GLY A 157 13.45 -2.03 0.06
CA GLY A 157 14.51 -1.08 0.35
C GLY A 157 14.88 -0.18 -0.84
N TYR A 158 16.03 0.48 -0.74
CA TYR A 158 16.50 1.46 -1.73
C TYR A 158 16.68 0.90 -3.15
N ARG A 159 16.72 -0.41 -3.32
CA ARG A 159 16.89 -1.01 -4.65
C ARG A 159 15.71 -0.75 -5.58
N THR A 160 14.51 -0.59 -5.01
CA THR A 160 13.25 -0.43 -5.75
C THR A 160 12.44 0.79 -5.27
N ALA A 161 12.96 1.53 -4.30
CA ALA A 161 12.32 2.75 -3.83
C ALA A 161 12.33 3.82 -4.91
N GLU A 162 11.23 4.55 -5.06
CA GLU A 162 11.15 5.68 -5.99
C GLU A 162 11.66 6.97 -5.35
N VAL A 163 11.62 7.06 -4.01
CA VAL A 163 12.07 8.25 -3.24
C VAL A 163 12.80 7.84 -1.96
N THR A 164 13.58 8.78 -1.42
CA THR A 164 14.10 8.74 -0.06
C THR A 164 13.23 9.60 0.84
N LEU A 165 12.65 9.02 1.87
CA LEU A 165 12.00 9.76 2.96
C LEU A 165 13.06 10.19 3.96
N GLY A 166 12.84 11.32 4.64
CA GLY A 166 13.85 11.94 5.49
C GLY A 166 14.86 12.76 4.68
N GLY A 167 15.86 13.30 5.31
CA GLY A 167 16.85 14.17 4.70
C GLY A 167 17.22 15.34 5.58
N VAL A 168 17.65 16.46 5.00
CA VAL A 168 17.89 17.69 5.72
C VAL A 168 16.56 18.24 6.24
N ASP A 169 16.51 18.53 7.54
CA ASP A 169 15.33 19.10 8.18
C ASP A 169 14.99 20.46 7.57
N THR A 170 13.74 20.58 7.11
CA THR A 170 13.24 21.81 6.48
C THR A 170 13.22 23.01 7.44
N ASP A 171 13.18 22.78 8.75
CA ASP A 171 13.25 23.85 9.74
C ASP A 171 14.59 24.57 9.72
N ALA A 172 15.65 23.96 9.22
CA ALA A 172 16.96 24.60 9.03
C ALA A 172 17.04 25.46 7.76
N ILE A 173 16.03 25.43 6.88
CA ILE A 173 16.04 26.01 5.54
C ILE A 173 15.02 27.17 5.46
N SER A 174 15.38 28.23 4.76
CA SER A 174 14.45 29.30 4.38
C SER A 174 13.49 28.82 3.32
N SER A 175 12.19 28.79 3.61
CA SER A 175 11.16 28.42 2.62
C SER A 175 11.02 29.42 1.45
N ARG A 176 11.63 30.62 1.59
CA ARG A 176 11.59 31.69 0.59
C ARG A 176 12.74 31.64 -0.40
N THR A 177 13.91 31.10 0.03
CA THR A 177 15.16 31.15 -0.75
C THR A 177 15.83 29.80 -0.89
N MET A 178 15.38 28.76 -0.14
CA MET A 178 16.05 27.46 0.00
C MET A 178 17.46 27.55 0.61
N GLU A 179 17.83 28.70 1.18
CA GLU A 179 19.11 28.93 1.84
C GLU A 179 19.10 28.37 3.28
N VAL A 180 20.22 27.87 3.73
CA VAL A 180 20.42 27.46 5.12
C VAL A 180 20.39 28.68 6.05
N LYS A 181 19.47 28.71 7.01
CA LYS A 181 19.32 29.86 7.95
C LYS A 181 20.59 30.19 8.74
N ALA A 182 21.39 29.19 9.06
CA ALA A 182 22.61 29.34 9.85
C ALA A 182 23.88 29.57 9.04
N GLN A 183 23.79 29.49 7.67
CA GLN A 183 24.98 29.62 6.83
C GLN A 183 24.62 30.27 5.49
N ALA A 184 24.98 31.51 5.31
CA ALA A 184 24.79 32.26 4.08
C ALA A 184 25.56 31.63 2.91
N GLY A 185 24.96 31.66 1.73
CA GLY A 185 25.50 31.12 0.48
C GLY A 185 25.39 29.58 0.34
N LEU A 186 24.76 28.90 1.29
CA LEU A 186 24.53 27.46 1.22
C LEU A 186 23.03 27.16 0.97
N TYR A 187 22.72 26.46 -0.11
CA TYR A 187 21.36 26.14 -0.53
C TYR A 187 21.16 24.64 -0.59
N PHE A 188 19.97 24.15 -0.21
CA PHE A 188 19.54 22.78 -0.40
C PHE A 188 18.19 22.75 -1.13
N VAL A 189 18.08 21.93 -2.17
CA VAL A 189 16.91 21.83 -3.02
C VAL A 189 16.57 20.37 -3.34
N GLY A 190 15.32 20.10 -3.69
CA GLY A 190 14.87 18.78 -4.12
C GLY A 190 14.83 17.75 -3.00
N GLU A 191 15.12 16.51 -3.34
CA GLU A 191 14.92 15.33 -2.49
C GLU A 191 15.95 15.21 -1.33
N VAL A 192 16.99 16.00 -1.32
CA VAL A 192 17.92 16.05 -0.18
C VAL A 192 17.25 16.60 1.08
N LEU A 193 16.20 17.38 0.92
CA LEU A 193 15.33 17.89 1.99
C LEU A 193 14.34 16.82 2.43
N ASP A 194 13.90 16.87 3.71
CA ASP A 194 12.80 16.03 4.20
C ASP A 194 11.46 16.52 3.65
N VAL A 195 11.29 16.35 2.33
CA VAL A 195 10.05 16.64 1.59
C VAL A 195 9.79 15.51 0.63
N SER A 196 8.67 14.82 0.80
CA SER A 196 8.27 13.72 -0.07
C SER A 196 6.78 13.82 -0.42
N GLY A 197 6.47 13.72 -1.70
CA GLY A 197 5.12 13.65 -2.23
C GLY A 197 4.68 12.21 -2.55
N HIS A 198 3.40 12.06 -2.81
CA HIS A 198 2.82 10.82 -3.34
C HIS A 198 3.23 10.62 -4.82
N LEU A 199 2.76 9.50 -5.42
CA LEU A 199 2.86 9.29 -6.86
C LEU A 199 2.11 10.38 -7.63
N GLY A 200 2.54 10.65 -8.87
CA GLY A 200 1.92 11.67 -9.73
C GLY A 200 2.83 12.84 -10.09
N GLY A 201 4.16 12.70 -9.93
CA GLY A 201 5.13 13.72 -10.33
C GLY A 201 5.42 14.79 -9.29
N PHE A 202 4.81 14.73 -8.11
CA PHE A 202 4.99 15.74 -7.05
C PHE A 202 6.44 15.88 -6.60
N ASN A 203 7.20 14.78 -6.53
CA ASN A 203 8.61 14.81 -6.13
C ASN A 203 9.47 15.53 -7.17
N PHE A 204 9.23 15.32 -8.46
CA PHE A 204 9.88 16.08 -9.53
C PHE A 204 9.46 17.55 -9.52
N GLN A 205 8.17 17.83 -9.32
CA GLN A 205 7.68 19.19 -9.23
C GLN A 205 8.35 19.94 -8.05
N TRP A 206 8.50 19.29 -6.92
CA TRP A 206 9.23 19.85 -5.79
C TRP A 206 10.70 20.15 -6.13
N ALA A 207 11.39 19.19 -6.79
CA ALA A 207 12.79 19.37 -7.18
C ALA A 207 12.96 20.58 -8.12
N TRP A 208 12.11 20.70 -9.13
CA TRP A 208 12.12 21.84 -10.06
C TRP A 208 11.79 23.15 -9.36
N SER A 209 10.73 23.19 -8.56
CA SER A 209 10.26 24.42 -7.91
C SER A 209 11.28 24.93 -6.89
N SER A 210 11.83 24.07 -6.05
CA SER A 210 12.84 24.44 -5.05
C SER A 210 14.15 24.90 -5.71
N GLY A 211 14.57 24.20 -6.79
CA GLY A 211 15.74 24.61 -7.58
C GLY A 211 15.55 25.98 -8.25
N TYR A 212 14.37 26.23 -8.82
CA TYR A 212 14.04 27.52 -9.42
C TYR A 212 14.09 28.66 -8.38
N VAL A 213 13.49 28.43 -7.20
CA VAL A 213 13.48 29.42 -6.11
C VAL A 213 14.91 29.76 -5.67
N ALA A 214 15.75 28.76 -5.45
CA ALA A 214 17.15 28.98 -5.09
C ALA A 214 17.89 29.77 -6.17
N GLY A 215 17.71 29.42 -7.44
CA GLY A 215 18.37 30.07 -8.57
C GLY A 215 17.97 31.54 -8.81
N GLN A 216 16.93 32.05 -8.13
CA GLN A 216 16.56 33.49 -8.20
C GLN A 216 17.40 34.36 -7.26
N VAL A 217 18.07 33.76 -6.26
CA VAL A 217 18.74 34.47 -5.16
C VAL A 217 20.18 34.01 -4.92
N ALA A 218 20.62 32.92 -5.52
CA ALA A 218 21.97 32.35 -5.40
C ALA A 218 23.02 33.14 -6.21
#